data_d1ca769725ffa184760f34c1c2fb7115
#
_entry.id   d1ca769725ffa184760f34c1c2fb7115
#
_cell.length_a   1.000
_cell.length_b   1.000
_cell.length_c   1.000
_cell.angle_alpha   90.00
_cell.angle_beta   90.00
_cell.angle_gamma   90.00
#
_symmetry.space_group_name_H-M   'P 1'
#
loop_
_entity.id
_entity.type
_entity.pdbx_description
1 polymer ?
#
loop_
_entity_poly.entity_id
_entity_poly.type
_entity_poly.pdbx_seq_one_letter_code
_entity_poly.pdbx_strand_id
1 'polypeptide(L)'
;MTSLWVRTIRHHRTDRQVTVPCTRAEAHAALQEACDELDLPEPLWLDKNEREWNEFGMTRFLPDAFFETVPFERLEIEYIDPDAPKKKSRDPRNAF
;
A
#
# COMPACT_ATOMS: atom_id res chain seq x y z
N MET A 1 14.23 -9.36 5.18
CA MET A 1 14.20 -8.32 4.14
C MET A 1 12.82 -7.69 4.08
N THR A 2 12.78 -6.37 4.03
CA THR A 2 11.50 -5.66 4.05
C THR A 2 11.10 -5.24 2.65
N SER A 3 9.81 -5.02 2.46
CA SER A 3 9.30 -4.68 1.15
C SER A 3 7.97 -3.94 1.26
N LEU A 4 7.54 -3.39 0.15
CA LEU A 4 6.24 -2.75 0.00
C LEU A 4 5.36 -3.66 -0.85
N TRP A 5 4.22 -4.02 -0.33
CA TRP A 5 3.24 -4.82 -1.05
C TRP A 5 2.18 -3.86 -1.58
N VAL A 6 2.05 -3.78 -2.88
CA VAL A 6 1.12 -2.87 -3.55
C VAL A 6 0.07 -3.72 -4.27
N ARG A 7 -1.19 -3.40 -4.05
CA ARG A 7 -2.26 -4.15 -4.68
C ARG A 7 -3.42 -3.24 -5.06
N THR A 8 -4.06 -3.56 -6.17
CA THR A 8 -5.28 -2.88 -6.58
C THR A 8 -6.46 -3.73 -6.18
N ILE A 9 -7.51 -3.09 -5.69
CA ILE A 9 -8.73 -3.78 -5.27
C ILE A 9 -9.83 -3.45 -6.24
N ARG A 10 -10.43 -4.49 -6.81
CA ARG A 10 -11.51 -4.36 -7.77
C ARG A 10 -12.55 -5.42 -7.47
N HIS A 11 -13.81 -5.00 -7.38
CA HIS A 11 -14.90 -5.91 -7.01
C HIS A 11 -14.61 -6.59 -5.67
N HIS A 12 -14.03 -5.82 -4.74
CA HIS A 12 -13.71 -6.27 -3.38
C HIS A 12 -12.67 -7.38 -3.34
N ARG A 13 -11.88 -7.52 -4.40
CA ARG A 13 -10.83 -8.54 -4.47
C ARG A 13 -9.53 -7.91 -4.96
N THR A 14 -8.42 -8.53 -4.58
CA THR A 14 -7.14 -8.14 -5.14
C THR A 14 -7.13 -8.48 -6.61
N ASP A 15 -6.97 -7.47 -7.45
CA ASP A 15 -6.98 -7.63 -8.89
C ASP A 15 -5.56 -7.80 -9.42
N ARG A 16 -4.66 -6.91 -9.01
CA ARG A 16 -3.26 -6.93 -9.41
C ARG A 16 -2.41 -6.61 -8.19
N GLN A 17 -1.19 -7.12 -8.17
CA GLN A 17 -0.32 -6.87 -7.04
C GLN A 17 1.13 -7.01 -7.46
N VAL A 18 1.99 -6.34 -6.70
CA VAL A 18 3.45 -6.42 -6.87
C VAL A 18 4.09 -6.13 -5.53
N THR A 19 5.25 -6.72 -5.30
CA THR A 19 6.02 -6.49 -4.09
C THR A 19 7.36 -5.88 -4.50
N VAL A 20 7.73 -4.76 -3.88
CA VAL A 20 8.96 -4.05 -4.18
C VAL A 20 9.83 -4.00 -2.93
N PRO A 21 11.07 -4.52 -2.96
CA PRO A 21 11.95 -4.44 -1.81
C PRO A 21 12.25 -2.98 -1.45
N CYS A 22 12.11 -2.64 -0.17
CA CYS A 22 12.37 -1.28 0.27
C CYS A 22 12.40 -1.20 1.79
N THR A 23 12.95 -0.10 2.31
CA THR A 23 12.81 0.22 3.72
C THR A 23 11.55 1.03 3.92
N ARG A 24 11.16 1.21 5.19
CA ARG A 24 9.96 1.98 5.51
C ARG A 24 10.04 3.41 5.00
N ALA A 25 11.23 4.00 5.04
CA ALA A 25 11.43 5.37 4.61
C ALA A 25 11.41 5.53 3.09
N GLU A 26 11.55 4.42 2.37
CA GLU A 26 11.60 4.44 0.91
C GLU A 26 10.25 4.16 0.26
N ALA A 27 9.17 4.24 1.04
CA ALA A 27 7.85 3.87 0.54
C ALA A 27 7.43 4.65 -0.71
N HIS A 28 7.73 5.94 -0.77
CA HIS A 28 7.37 6.74 -1.95
C HIS A 28 8.05 6.22 -3.21
N ALA A 29 9.36 5.99 -3.12
CA ALA A 29 10.10 5.49 -4.27
C ALA A 29 9.64 4.09 -4.67
N ALA A 30 9.36 3.25 -3.67
CA ALA A 30 8.88 1.91 -3.93
C ALA A 30 7.49 1.91 -4.56
N LEU A 31 6.62 2.82 -4.12
CA LEU A 31 5.30 2.96 -4.71
C LEU A 31 5.39 3.40 -6.17
N GLN A 32 6.29 4.33 -6.44
CA GLN A 32 6.51 4.81 -7.81
C GLN A 32 6.96 3.65 -8.70
N GLU A 33 7.90 2.85 -8.23
CA GLU A 33 8.36 1.70 -8.97
C GLU A 33 7.25 0.69 -9.19
N ALA A 34 6.43 0.45 -8.17
CA ALA A 34 5.32 -0.49 -8.28
C ALA A 34 4.29 0.00 -9.30
N CYS A 35 3.98 1.28 -9.30
CA CYS A 35 3.05 1.84 -10.26
C CYS A 35 3.58 1.72 -11.68
N ASP A 36 4.87 1.94 -11.87
CA ASP A 36 5.48 1.75 -13.18
C ASP A 36 5.34 0.31 -13.63
N GLU A 37 5.58 -0.63 -12.73
CA GLU A 37 5.50 -2.04 -13.07
C GLU A 37 4.08 -2.47 -13.39
N LEU A 38 3.11 -1.90 -12.71
CA LEU A 38 1.70 -2.20 -12.95
C LEU A 38 1.09 -1.33 -14.07
N ASP A 39 1.88 -0.42 -14.62
CA ASP A 39 1.43 0.51 -15.66
C ASP A 39 0.27 1.35 -15.17
N LEU A 40 0.43 1.91 -13.98
CA LEU A 40 -0.59 2.73 -13.34
C LEU A 40 -0.07 4.14 -13.08
N PRO A 41 -0.95 5.15 -13.02
CA PRO A 41 -0.55 6.47 -12.60
C PRO A 41 -0.20 6.44 -11.11
N GLU A 42 0.67 7.35 -10.70
CA GLU A 42 1.06 7.47 -9.30
C GLU A 42 0.04 8.30 -8.55
N PRO A 43 -0.43 7.86 -7.39
CA PRO A 43 -1.39 8.62 -6.62
C PRO A 43 -0.74 9.74 -5.82
N LEU A 44 -1.54 10.71 -5.40
CA LEU A 44 -1.08 11.75 -4.50
C LEU A 44 -0.92 11.17 -3.10
N TRP A 45 0.24 11.44 -2.50
CA TRP A 45 0.52 11.04 -1.13
C TRP A 45 0.20 12.22 -0.23
N LEU A 46 -0.92 12.15 0.48
CA LEU A 46 -1.39 13.24 1.31
C LEU A 46 -0.95 13.05 2.76
N ASP A 47 -1.17 14.08 3.58
CA ASP A 47 -0.79 14.03 4.99
C ASP A 47 -1.44 12.87 5.72
N LYS A 48 -2.68 12.53 5.37
CA LYS A 48 -3.34 11.41 6.01
C LYS A 48 -2.66 10.09 5.65
N ASN A 49 -2.15 9.98 4.43
CA ASN A 49 -1.44 8.79 4.00
C ASN A 49 -0.13 8.66 4.76
N GLU A 50 0.57 9.79 4.94
CA GLU A 50 1.81 9.80 5.70
C GLU A 50 1.57 9.36 7.13
N ARG A 51 0.50 9.86 7.74
CA ARG A 51 0.16 9.51 9.11
C ARG A 51 -0.19 8.03 9.23
N GLU A 52 -1.01 7.53 8.31
CA GLU A 52 -1.40 6.13 8.32
C GLU A 52 -0.19 5.23 8.11
N TRP A 53 0.69 5.61 7.19
CA TRP A 53 1.90 4.85 6.93
C TRP A 53 2.79 4.78 8.17
N ASN A 54 3.00 5.94 8.81
CA ASN A 54 3.85 5.98 9.99
C ASN A 54 3.25 5.22 11.17
N GLU A 55 1.94 5.23 11.29
CA GLU A 55 1.27 4.63 12.44
C GLU A 55 0.99 3.15 12.24
N PHE A 56 0.55 2.77 11.05
CA PHE A 56 0.10 1.41 10.79
C PHE A 56 0.96 0.63 9.81
N GLY A 57 1.83 1.29 9.08
CA GLY A 57 2.60 0.62 8.03
C GLY A 57 1.73 0.25 6.84
N MET A 58 0.61 0.90 6.66
CA MET A 58 -0.27 0.67 5.52
C MET A 58 -1.13 1.91 5.29
N THR A 59 -1.53 2.09 4.04
CA THR A 59 -2.46 3.14 3.68
C THR A 59 -3.11 2.76 2.35
N ARG A 60 -4.09 3.54 1.93
CA ARG A 60 -4.78 3.27 0.68
C ARG A 60 -5.08 4.58 -0.04
N PHE A 61 -5.25 4.46 -1.34
CA PHE A 61 -5.52 5.59 -2.22
C PHE A 61 -6.80 5.32 -2.99
N LEU A 62 -7.77 6.21 -2.84
CA LEU A 62 -9.04 6.10 -3.55
C LEU A 62 -8.88 6.68 -4.96
N PRO A 63 -9.82 6.41 -5.87
CA PRO A 63 -9.66 6.89 -7.25
C PRO A 63 -9.43 8.39 -7.39
N ASP A 64 -9.96 9.19 -6.47
CA ASP A 64 -9.79 10.64 -6.55
C ASP A 64 -8.37 11.10 -6.18
N ALA A 65 -7.54 10.19 -5.68
CA ALA A 65 -6.13 10.50 -5.43
C ALA A 65 -5.30 10.45 -6.71
N PHE A 66 -5.88 9.99 -7.80
CA PHE A 66 -5.19 9.84 -9.08
C PHE A 66 -5.64 10.93 -10.04
N PHE A 67 -4.70 11.41 -10.87
CA PHE A 67 -5.03 12.43 -11.86
C PHE A 67 -5.70 11.86 -13.09
N GLU A 68 -5.70 10.54 -13.20
CA GLU A 68 -6.30 9.84 -14.34
C GLU A 68 -7.37 8.91 -13.84
N THR A 69 -8.30 8.57 -14.70
CA THR A 69 -9.31 7.58 -14.38
C THR A 69 -8.64 6.22 -14.21
N VAL A 70 -8.97 5.54 -13.12
CA VAL A 70 -8.38 4.23 -12.84
C VAL A 70 -9.51 3.18 -12.77
N PRO A 71 -9.21 1.94 -13.14
CA PRO A 71 -10.24 0.89 -13.24
C PRO A 71 -10.47 0.10 -11.95
N PHE A 72 -9.94 0.58 -10.83
CA PHE A 72 -10.06 -0.14 -9.56
C PHE A 72 -10.71 0.74 -8.50
N GLU A 73 -11.16 0.11 -7.43
CA GLU A 73 -11.84 0.81 -6.33
C GLU A 73 -10.87 1.54 -5.42
N ARG A 74 -9.67 0.98 -5.26
CA ARG A 74 -8.62 1.61 -4.47
C ARG A 74 -7.31 0.87 -4.69
N LEU A 75 -6.23 1.55 -4.36
CA LEU A 75 -4.90 0.96 -4.35
C LEU A 75 -4.45 0.91 -2.90
N GLU A 76 -4.04 -0.25 -2.44
CA GLU A 76 -3.58 -0.43 -1.06
C GLU A 76 -2.10 -0.74 -1.05
N ILE A 77 -1.39 -0.17 -0.07
CA ILE A 77 0.01 -0.49 0.14
C ILE A 77 0.21 -0.90 1.58
N GLU A 78 1.13 -1.82 1.78
CA GLU A 78 1.41 -2.34 3.09
C GLU A 78 2.89 -2.66 3.22
N TYR A 79 3.48 -2.29 4.36
CA TYR A 79 4.87 -2.59 4.65
C TYR A 79 4.97 -4.01 5.17
N ILE A 80 5.81 -4.80 4.54
CA ILE A 80 6.00 -6.20 4.91
C ILE A 80 7.37 -6.37 5.54
N ASP A 81 7.38 -6.81 6.78
CA ASP A 81 8.62 -7.08 7.51
C ASP A 81 8.52 -8.47 8.11
N PRO A 82 9.07 -9.47 7.42
CA PRO A 82 8.94 -10.86 7.89
C PRO A 82 9.67 -11.13 9.21
N ASP A 83 10.61 -10.24 9.57
CA ASP A 83 11.38 -10.40 10.81
C ASP A 83 10.78 -9.64 11.99
N ALA A 84 9.71 -8.88 11.77
CA ALA A 84 9.11 -8.10 12.83
C ALA A 84 8.42 -9.02 13.83
N PRO A 85 8.43 -8.66 15.12
CA PRO A 85 7.69 -9.44 16.11
C PRO A 85 6.21 -9.48 15.76
N LYS A 86 5.63 -10.63 15.95
CA LYS A 86 4.22 -10.79 15.67
C LYS A 86 3.40 -10.16 16.76
N LYS A 87 2.80 -9.05 16.45
CA LYS A 87 1.90 -8.38 17.37
C LYS A 87 0.48 -8.85 17.19
N LYS A 88 0.33 -10.00 16.69
CA LYS A 88 -0.91 -10.57 16.23
C LYS A 88 -2.16 -10.03 16.86
N SER A 89 -2.18 -9.83 18.08
CA SER A 89 -3.37 -9.32 18.73
C SER A 89 -3.61 -7.85 18.47
N ARG A 90 -2.71 -7.22 17.74
CA ARG A 90 -2.87 -5.80 17.45
C ARG A 90 -3.93 -5.54 16.41
N ASP A 91 -4.20 -6.47 15.55
CA ASP A 91 -5.17 -6.28 14.49
C ASP A 91 -6.57 -6.48 15.06
N PRO A 92 -7.40 -5.44 15.09
CA PRO A 92 -8.75 -5.55 15.65
C PRO A 92 -9.61 -6.61 14.97
N ARG A 93 -9.33 -6.87 13.70
CA ARG A 93 -10.08 -7.87 12.97
C ARG A 93 -9.78 -9.28 13.45
N ASN A 94 -8.66 -9.46 14.13
CA ASN A 94 -8.23 -10.74 14.65
C ASN A 94 -8.37 -10.82 16.15
N ALA A 95 -8.95 -9.80 16.75
CA ALA A 95 -9.02 -9.72 18.20
C ALA A 95 -10.18 -10.50 18.79
N PHE A 96 -10.88 -11.23 18.00
CA PHE A 96 -12.03 -12.00 18.46
C PHE A 96 -12.05 -13.37 17.90
#